data_8ce587fd208dc4da0e0b1dadb144c963
#
_entry.id   8ce587fd208dc4da0e0b1dadb144c963
#
_cell.length_a   1.000
_cell.length_b   1.000
_cell.length_c   1.000
_cell.angle_alpha   90.00
_cell.angle_beta   90.00
_cell.angle_gamma   90.00
#
_symmetry.space_group_name_H-M   'P 1'
#
loop_
_entity.id
_entity.type
_entity.pdbx_description
1 polymer ?
#
loop_
_entity_poly.entity_id
_entity_poly.type
_entity_poly.pdbx_seq_one_letter_code
_entity_poly.pdbx_strand_id
1 'polypeptide(L)'
;MARARFLVVVPHESDQCLDAVEATINQGPGFQEAYEWGCFVGNHTGYLFVRAGGAEEAVDDYVPPFLRGGATAYRVTQIRARDLRDLRDREAERER
;
A
#
# COMPACT_ATOMS: atom_id res chain seq x y z
N MET A 1 8.15 -2.26 -19.24
CA MET A 1 8.48 -2.96 -18.00
C MET A 1 7.24 -3.47 -17.31
N ALA A 2 7.32 -4.65 -16.73
CA ALA A 2 6.19 -5.21 -16.01
C ALA A 2 5.91 -4.40 -14.73
N ARG A 3 4.65 -4.11 -14.47
CA ARG A 3 4.23 -3.44 -13.25
C ARG A 3 4.00 -4.49 -12.17
N ALA A 4 4.42 -4.18 -10.97
CA ALA A 4 4.25 -5.05 -9.81
C ALA A 4 3.09 -4.54 -8.95
N ARG A 5 2.60 -5.42 -8.09
CA ARG A 5 1.56 -5.05 -7.11
C ARG A 5 2.24 -4.57 -5.83
N PHE A 6 1.75 -3.47 -5.29
CA PHE A 6 2.24 -2.91 -4.04
C PHE A 6 1.10 -2.70 -3.06
N LEU A 7 1.36 -2.98 -1.80
CA LEU A 7 0.54 -2.52 -0.69
C LEU A 7 1.11 -1.18 -0.23
N VAL A 8 0.34 -0.13 -0.35
CA VAL A 8 0.73 1.19 0.10
C VAL A 8 0.09 1.47 1.45
N VAL A 9 0.91 1.86 2.41
CA VAL A 9 0.51 2.13 3.79
C VAL A 9 0.73 3.61 4.05
N VAL A 10 -0.34 4.32 4.42
CA VAL A 10 -0.33 5.78 4.52
C VAL A 10 -0.78 6.18 5.93
N PRO A 11 0.15 6.21 6.89
CA PRO A 11 -0.19 6.66 8.24
C PRO A 11 -0.39 8.17 8.30
N HIS A 12 -1.21 8.61 9.25
CA HIS A 12 -1.42 10.02 9.53
C HIS A 12 -1.72 10.19 11.02
N GLU A 13 -1.60 11.43 11.50
CA GLU A 13 -1.90 11.74 12.90
C GLU A 13 -3.41 11.67 13.15
N SER A 14 -3.80 11.46 14.41
CA SER A 14 -5.21 11.32 14.76
C SER A 14 -6.06 12.56 14.43
N ASP A 15 -5.45 13.74 14.42
CA ASP A 15 -6.11 14.98 14.05
C ASP A 15 -6.09 15.28 12.55
N GLN A 16 -5.53 14.40 11.75
CA GLN A 16 -5.40 14.55 10.30
C GLN A 16 -6.37 13.68 9.51
N CYS A 17 -7.22 12.88 10.17
CA CYS A 17 -8.10 11.94 9.49
C CYS A 17 -8.97 12.60 8.42
N LEU A 18 -9.61 13.70 8.76
CA LEU A 18 -10.47 14.41 7.82
C LEU A 18 -9.68 14.94 6.63
N ASP A 19 -8.56 15.59 6.91
CA ASP A 19 -7.71 16.16 5.86
C ASP A 19 -7.16 15.08 4.92
N ALA A 20 -6.79 13.93 5.48
CA ALA A 20 -6.27 12.80 4.70
C ALA A 20 -7.33 12.24 3.75
N VAL A 21 -8.53 12.03 4.24
CA VAL A 21 -9.62 11.50 3.42
C VAL A 21 -10.06 12.52 2.37
N GLU A 22 -10.19 13.78 2.74
CA GLU A 22 -10.56 14.83 1.79
C GLU A 22 -9.51 14.99 0.68
N ALA A 23 -8.23 14.95 1.02
CA ALA A 23 -7.18 15.04 0.03
C ALA A 23 -7.23 13.89 -0.97
N THR A 24 -7.56 12.69 -0.48
CA THR A 24 -7.71 11.51 -1.33
C THR A 24 -8.90 11.66 -2.28
N ILE A 25 -10.04 12.13 -1.77
CA ILE A 25 -11.22 12.40 -2.58
C ILE A 25 -10.92 13.42 -3.67
N ASN A 26 -10.17 14.46 -3.32
CA ASN A 26 -9.84 15.54 -4.25
C ASN A 26 -8.86 15.13 -5.35
N GLN A 27 -8.19 14.00 -5.22
CA GLN A 27 -7.34 13.47 -6.29
C GLN A 27 -8.18 12.95 -7.47
N GLY A 28 -9.42 12.56 -7.21
CA GLY A 28 -10.33 12.06 -8.24
C GLY A 28 -11.14 10.87 -7.76
N PRO A 29 -12.22 10.50 -8.50
CA PRO A 29 -13.17 9.48 -8.04
C PRO A 29 -12.56 8.11 -7.76
N GLY A 30 -11.59 7.68 -8.57
CA GLY A 30 -10.97 6.36 -8.43
C GLY A 30 -10.09 6.22 -7.20
N PHE A 31 -9.54 7.31 -6.71
CA PHE A 31 -8.62 7.26 -5.57
C PHE A 31 -9.33 6.95 -4.26
N GLN A 32 -10.47 7.58 -4.02
CA GLN A 32 -11.23 7.34 -2.81
C GLN A 32 -11.62 5.87 -2.68
N GLU A 33 -12.07 5.26 -3.78
CA GLU A 33 -12.54 3.89 -3.78
C GLU A 33 -11.41 2.88 -3.58
N ALA A 34 -10.19 3.25 -3.95
CA ALA A 34 -9.03 2.36 -3.80
C ALA A 34 -8.55 2.25 -2.36
N TYR A 35 -8.82 3.26 -1.53
CA TYR A 35 -8.34 3.30 -0.15
C TYR A 35 -9.28 2.60 0.81
N GLU A 36 -8.70 1.93 1.80
CA GLU A 36 -9.40 1.47 2.99
C GLU A 36 -8.77 2.15 4.19
N TRP A 37 -9.60 2.65 5.08
CA TRP A 37 -9.15 3.47 6.21
C TRP A 37 -9.46 2.82 7.54
N GLY A 38 -8.49 2.87 8.46
CA GLY A 38 -8.65 2.34 9.80
C GLY A 38 -9.11 3.37 10.84
N CYS A 39 -9.43 4.59 10.41
CA CYS A 39 -9.73 5.69 11.34
C CYS A 39 -10.86 5.38 12.32
N PHE A 40 -11.94 4.75 11.86
CA PHE A 40 -13.09 4.44 12.70
C PHE A 40 -12.83 3.35 13.74
N VAL A 41 -11.76 2.59 13.57
CA VAL A 41 -11.40 1.52 14.51
C VAL A 41 -10.10 1.82 15.26
N GLY A 42 -9.70 3.09 15.29
CA GLY A 42 -8.56 3.54 16.06
C GLY A 42 -7.20 3.39 15.39
N ASN A 43 -7.18 2.99 14.13
CA ASN A 43 -5.95 2.86 13.36
C ASN A 43 -5.89 3.97 12.31
N HIS A 44 -5.13 5.03 12.59
CA HIS A 44 -5.06 6.22 11.75
C HIS A 44 -4.15 5.99 10.54
N THR A 45 -4.56 5.09 9.67
CA THR A 45 -3.79 4.66 8.52
C THR A 45 -4.71 4.36 7.35
N GLY A 46 -4.29 4.79 6.15
CA GLY A 46 -4.93 4.40 4.91
C GLY A 46 -4.16 3.27 4.25
N TYR A 47 -4.85 2.36 3.60
CA TYR A 47 -4.26 1.20 2.94
C TYR A 47 -4.82 1.09 1.53
N LEU A 48 -3.98 0.75 0.57
CA LEU A 48 -4.46 0.47 -0.78
C LEU A 48 -3.50 -0.48 -1.50
N PHE A 49 -4.05 -1.23 -2.46
CA PHE A 49 -3.25 -2.04 -3.37
C PHE A 49 -3.21 -1.35 -4.73
N VAL A 50 -2.01 -1.21 -5.27
CA VAL A 50 -1.82 -0.55 -6.57
C VAL A 50 -0.82 -1.34 -7.43
N ARG A 51 -0.84 -1.07 -8.73
CA ARG A 51 0.18 -1.56 -9.64
C ARG A 51 1.06 -0.40 -10.06
N ALA A 52 2.36 -0.60 -9.97
CA ALA A 52 3.32 0.44 -10.28
C ALA A 52 4.65 -0.18 -10.73
N GLY A 53 5.50 0.62 -11.35
CA GLY A 53 6.81 0.19 -11.76
C GLY A 53 7.82 0.06 -10.62
N GLY A 54 7.53 0.68 -9.48
CA GLY A 54 8.36 0.63 -8.28
C GLY A 54 7.66 1.24 -7.10
N ALA A 55 8.25 1.09 -5.91
CA ALA A 55 7.68 1.60 -4.65
C ALA A 55 7.50 3.12 -4.66
N GLU A 56 8.50 3.84 -5.17
CA GLU A 56 8.44 5.31 -5.23
C GLU A 56 7.31 5.80 -6.12
N GLU A 57 7.15 5.19 -7.29
CA GLU A 57 6.06 5.50 -8.21
C GLU A 57 4.71 5.19 -7.56
N ALA A 58 4.60 4.07 -6.83
CA ALA A 58 3.36 3.70 -6.15
C ALA A 58 2.94 4.78 -5.15
N VAL A 59 3.89 5.34 -4.41
CA VAL A 59 3.60 6.42 -3.46
C VAL A 59 3.26 7.71 -4.21
N ASP A 60 4.10 8.11 -5.17
CA ASP A 60 3.94 9.40 -5.84
C ASP A 60 2.66 9.50 -6.64
N ASP A 61 2.21 8.41 -7.27
CA ASP A 61 1.03 8.43 -8.12
C ASP A 61 -0.29 8.35 -7.33
N TYR A 62 -0.27 7.79 -6.12
CA TYR A 62 -1.52 7.47 -5.41
C TYR A 62 -1.69 8.18 -4.07
N VAL A 63 -0.63 8.72 -3.50
CA VAL A 63 -0.69 9.32 -2.17
C VAL A 63 -0.68 10.85 -2.28
N PRO A 64 -1.59 11.56 -1.58
CA PRO A 64 -1.56 13.02 -1.55
C PRO A 64 -0.21 13.55 -1.07
N PRO A 65 0.27 14.67 -1.63
CA PRO A 65 1.63 15.16 -1.32
C PRO A 65 1.96 15.31 0.17
N PHE A 66 1.04 15.79 0.98
CA PHE A 66 1.35 16.02 2.40
C PHE A 66 1.47 14.72 3.21
N LEU A 67 1.01 13.59 2.67
CA LEU A 67 1.10 12.30 3.34
C LEU A 67 2.26 11.44 2.83
N ARG A 68 2.91 11.84 1.74
CA ARG A 68 3.96 11.03 1.10
C ARG A 68 5.15 10.74 2.00
N GLY A 69 5.51 11.69 2.85
CA GLY A 69 6.68 11.54 3.72
C GLY A 69 6.57 10.38 4.70
N GLY A 70 5.36 10.02 5.11
CA GLY A 70 5.12 8.90 6.02
C GLY A 70 4.66 7.63 5.33
N ALA A 71 4.43 7.67 4.02
CA ALA A 71 3.89 6.53 3.29
C ALA A 71 4.99 5.54 2.92
N THR A 72 4.62 4.26 2.92
CA THR A 72 5.51 3.17 2.52
C THR A 72 4.79 2.27 1.53
N ALA A 73 5.50 1.80 0.53
CA ALA A 73 4.95 0.84 -0.43
C ALA A 73 5.74 -0.46 -0.32
N TYR A 74 5.03 -1.55 -0.10
CA TYR A 74 5.60 -2.89 0.01
C TYR A 74 5.21 -3.70 -1.22
N ARG A 75 6.21 -4.25 -1.91
CA ARG A 75 5.92 -5.17 -3.01
C ARG A 75 5.34 -6.46 -2.46
N VAL A 76 4.20 -6.88 -3.00
CA VAL A 76 3.48 -8.05 -2.52
C VAL A 76 3.11 -8.96 -3.68
N THR A 77 3.03 -10.26 -3.39
CA THR A 77 2.54 -11.25 -4.33
C THR A 77 1.61 -12.20 -3.60
N GLN A 78 0.71 -12.82 -4.33
CA GLN A 78 -0.10 -13.88 -3.76
C GLN A 78 0.71 -15.18 -3.75
N ILE A 79 0.64 -15.91 -2.64
CA ILE A 79 1.21 -17.25 -2.55
C ILE A 79 0.06 -18.22 -2.62
N ARG A 80 0.05 -19.06 -3.65
CA ARG A 80 -0.99 -20.04 -3.90
C ARG A 80 -0.49 -21.44 -3.55
N ALA A 81 -1.40 -22.40 -3.48
CA ALA A 81 -1.02 -23.77 -3.17
C ALA A 81 0.09 -24.29 -4.10
N ARG A 82 0.04 -23.92 -5.39
CA ARG A 82 1.06 -24.34 -6.36
C ARG A 82 2.45 -23.78 -6.10
N ASP A 83 2.53 -22.71 -5.29
CA ASP A 83 3.80 -22.03 -4.96
C ASP A 83 4.46 -22.63 -3.72
N LEU A 84 3.78 -23.53 -3.03
CA LEU A 84 4.25 -24.03 -1.74
C LEU A 84 5.60 -24.75 -1.83
N ARG A 85 5.81 -25.52 -2.91
CA ARG A 85 7.07 -26.20 -3.13
C ARG A 85 8.24 -25.23 -3.27
N ASP A 86 8.04 -24.17 -4.07
CA ASP A 86 9.05 -23.13 -4.28
C ASP A 86 9.36 -22.44 -2.96
N LEU A 87 8.34 -22.14 -2.17
CA LEU A 87 8.53 -21.50 -0.87
C LEU A 87 9.34 -22.39 0.08
N ARG A 88 9.07 -23.70 0.10
CA ARG A 88 9.82 -24.64 0.92
C ARG A 88 11.29 -24.70 0.51
N ASP A 89 11.56 -24.67 -0.78
CA ASP A 89 12.93 -24.68 -1.30
C ASP A 89 13.69 -23.44 -0.86
N ARG A 90 13.05 -22.28 -0.89
CA ARG A 90 13.66 -21.01 -0.46
C ARG A 90 13.94 -21.00 1.05
N GLU A 91 13.03 -21.56 1.84
CA GLU A 91 13.23 -21.68 3.29
C GLU A 91 14.40 -22.61 3.62
N ALA A 92 14.52 -23.73 2.90
CA ALA A 92 15.62 -24.66 3.10
C ALA A 92 16.97 -24.01 2.77
N GLU A 93 17.05 -23.21 1.72
CA GLU A 93 18.28 -22.49 1.37
C GLU A 93 18.65 -21.44 2.42
N ARG A 94 17.66 -20.75 2.98
CA ARG A 94 17.91 -19.71 3.98
C ARG A 94 18.46 -20.26 5.28
N GLU A 95 18.14 -21.51 5.61
CA GLU A 95 18.57 -22.17 6.84
C GLU A 95 19.98 -22.77 6.78
N ARG A 96 20.59 -22.79 5.62
CA ARG A 96 21.96 -23.32 5.45
C ARG A 96 23.05 -22.39 5.95
#